data_1a8c79c22cea7b6fb458e8a4087e0703
#
_entry.id   1a8c79c22cea7b6fb458e8a4087e0703
#
_cell.length_a   1.000
_cell.length_b   1.000
_cell.length_c   1.000
_cell.angle_alpha   90.00
_cell.angle_beta   90.00
_cell.angle_gamma   90.00
#
_symmetry.space_group_name_H-M   'P 1'
#
loop_
_entity.id
_entity.type
_entity.pdbx_description
1 polymer ?
#
loop_
_entity_poly.entity_id
_entity_poly.type
_entity_poly.pdbx_seq_one_letter_code
_entity_poly.pdbx_strand_id
1 'polypeptide(L)'
;MRAWTSRSSIDRVPFCTIRSVALREAMKKMLMHPLAKPLVFGLALLPLAWLVFAAATDALGANPAEALIRALGDWTLRMLCLVLAVTPLRVMTGTPGLARFRRMLGLFVFFYAALHLLAYAWFDMGLDGSEIVRDVIKRPFILVGMLAGLVLTVLAATSFNRAIRWLGGARWRTLHRAVYAVAGLAILHFYWMRAGKNNFAEVWVHGAVLAALLGWRLSHHIPQREKATRTGVVAVD
;
A
#
# COMPACT_ATOMS: atom_id res chain seq x y z
N MET A 1 45.46 7.02 -54.94
CA MET A 1 45.25 7.67 -53.64
C MET A 1 43.78 7.91 -53.44
N ARG A 2 43.09 7.08 -52.64
CA ARG A 2 41.70 7.30 -52.24
C ARG A 2 41.71 7.65 -50.74
N ALA A 3 41.39 8.87 -50.43
CA ALA A 3 41.26 9.37 -49.05
C ALA A 3 40.04 8.73 -48.38
N TRP A 4 40.28 7.98 -47.33
CA TRP A 4 39.26 7.42 -46.44
C TRP A 4 38.86 8.49 -45.44
N THR A 5 37.75 9.20 -45.68
CA THR A 5 37.14 10.07 -44.68
C THR A 5 36.28 9.22 -43.77
N SER A 6 36.84 8.78 -42.63
CA SER A 6 36.05 8.23 -41.53
C SER A 6 35.23 9.37 -40.93
N ARG A 7 33.96 9.44 -41.29
CA ARG A 7 33.00 10.23 -40.50
C ARG A 7 32.71 9.44 -39.22
N SER A 8 33.25 9.99 -38.15
CA SER A 8 32.88 9.60 -36.79
C SER A 8 31.36 9.73 -36.63
N SER A 9 30.67 8.62 -36.44
CA SER A 9 29.26 8.57 -36.05
C SER A 9 29.10 8.82 -34.54
N ILE A 10 29.75 9.88 -34.06
CA ILE A 10 29.53 10.41 -32.74
C ILE A 10 28.45 11.48 -32.89
N ASP A 11 27.42 11.38 -32.00
CA ASP A 11 26.43 12.39 -31.69
C ASP A 11 25.17 12.47 -32.53
N ARG A 12 24.24 11.59 -32.19
CA ARG A 12 22.86 12.04 -31.96
C ARG A 12 22.19 11.21 -30.86
N VAL A 13 22.70 11.32 -29.64
CA VAL A 13 21.88 10.93 -28.48
C VAL A 13 20.80 12.02 -28.35
N PRO A 14 19.52 11.70 -28.57
CA PRO A 14 18.46 12.72 -28.54
C PRO A 14 18.43 13.36 -27.13
N PHE A 15 18.37 14.69 -27.10
CA PHE A 15 18.39 15.53 -25.89
C PHE A 15 17.37 15.05 -24.83
N CYS A 16 16.29 14.41 -25.26
CA CYS A 16 15.26 13.78 -24.42
C CYS A 16 15.82 12.60 -23.60
N THR A 17 16.77 11.85 -24.13
CA THR A 17 17.37 10.68 -23.46
C THR A 17 18.29 11.10 -22.31
N ILE A 18 19.06 12.17 -22.49
CA ILE A 18 20.00 12.70 -21.48
C ILE A 18 19.22 13.24 -20.28
N ARG A 19 18.14 13.99 -20.52
CA ARG A 19 17.29 14.54 -19.45
C ARG A 19 16.60 13.43 -18.64
N SER A 20 16.15 12.37 -19.29
CA SER A 20 15.50 11.24 -18.60
C SER A 20 16.49 10.42 -17.76
N VAL A 21 17.73 10.26 -18.22
CA VAL A 21 18.80 9.59 -17.47
C VAL A 21 19.21 10.40 -16.25
N ALA A 22 19.44 11.72 -16.42
CA ALA A 22 19.79 12.60 -15.31
C ALA A 22 18.70 12.63 -14.23
N LEU A 23 17.41 12.67 -14.63
CA LEU A 23 16.29 12.64 -13.69
C LEU A 23 16.23 11.33 -12.89
N ARG A 24 16.49 10.19 -13.56
CA ARG A 24 16.53 8.86 -12.89
C ARG A 24 17.68 8.78 -11.89
N GLU A 25 18.86 9.27 -12.23
CA GLU A 25 20.00 9.27 -11.30
C GLU A 25 19.79 10.22 -10.12
N ALA A 26 19.22 11.40 -10.34
CA ALA A 26 18.84 12.32 -9.26
C ALA A 26 17.80 11.67 -8.31
N MET A 27 16.77 11.05 -8.87
CA MET A 27 15.74 10.34 -8.10
C MET A 27 16.32 9.15 -7.33
N LYS A 28 17.23 8.38 -7.93
CA LYS A 28 17.93 7.29 -7.26
C LYS A 28 18.78 7.79 -6.08
N LYS A 29 19.55 8.88 -6.25
CA LYS A 29 20.32 9.51 -5.17
C LYS A 29 19.40 9.97 -4.03
N MET A 30 18.31 10.65 -4.33
CA MET A 30 17.32 11.10 -3.35
C MET A 30 16.69 9.93 -2.59
N LEU A 31 16.23 8.90 -3.30
CA LEU A 31 15.60 7.73 -2.68
C LEU A 31 16.57 6.89 -1.85
N MET A 32 17.87 6.88 -2.19
CA MET A 32 18.91 6.15 -1.45
C MET A 32 19.49 6.95 -0.28
N HIS A 33 19.17 8.23 -0.19
CA HIS A 33 19.66 9.08 0.91
C HIS A 33 19.20 8.52 2.28
N PRO A 34 20.05 8.58 3.33
CA PRO A 34 19.72 8.05 4.65
C PRO A 34 18.47 8.73 5.25
N LEU A 35 18.26 10.02 5.00
CA LEU A 35 17.10 10.77 5.49
C LEU A 35 15.78 10.45 4.76
N ALA A 36 15.80 9.75 3.62
CA ALA A 36 14.59 9.44 2.86
C ALA A 36 13.61 8.53 3.65
N LYS A 37 14.12 7.58 4.45
CA LYS A 37 13.24 6.74 5.30
C LYS A 37 12.62 7.52 6.46
N PRO A 38 13.39 8.27 7.28
CA PRO A 38 12.81 9.12 8.33
C PRO A 38 11.79 10.12 7.78
N LEU A 39 12.08 10.74 6.62
CA LEU A 39 11.16 11.68 5.98
C LEU A 39 9.84 11.01 5.60
N VAL A 40 9.86 9.87 4.90
CA VAL A 40 8.65 9.13 4.52
C VAL A 40 7.91 8.62 5.77
N PHE A 41 8.64 8.24 6.83
CA PHE A 41 8.05 7.87 8.11
C PHE A 41 7.31 9.06 8.76
N GLY A 42 7.93 10.23 8.82
CA GLY A 42 7.30 11.46 9.33
C GLY A 42 6.08 11.86 8.51
N LEU A 43 6.18 11.83 7.17
CA LEU A 43 5.04 12.10 6.29
C LEU A 43 3.88 11.12 6.50
N ALA A 44 4.17 9.84 6.76
CA ALA A 44 3.14 8.85 7.04
C ALA A 44 2.47 9.04 8.42
N LEU A 45 3.11 9.76 9.36
CA LEU A 45 2.54 10.13 10.66
C LEU A 45 1.74 11.44 10.64
N LEU A 46 1.93 12.31 9.64
CA LEU A 46 1.23 13.60 9.57
C LEU A 46 -0.30 13.48 9.68
N PRO A 47 -0.96 12.49 9.04
CA PRO A 47 -2.40 12.32 9.20
C PRO A 47 -2.83 12.08 10.65
N LEU A 48 -2.07 11.27 11.37
CA LEU A 48 -2.35 11.03 12.79
C LEU A 48 -2.13 12.27 13.62
N ALA A 49 -1.03 13.01 13.40
CA ALA A 49 -0.76 14.27 14.09
C ALA A 49 -1.87 15.29 13.86
N TRP A 50 -2.38 15.37 12.61
CA TRP A 50 -3.53 16.20 12.29
C TRP A 50 -4.80 15.75 13.03
N LEU A 51 -5.10 14.43 13.07
CA LEU A 51 -6.27 13.91 13.77
C LEU A 51 -6.21 14.17 15.28
N VAL A 52 -5.02 14.01 15.89
CA VAL A 52 -4.82 14.34 17.31
C VAL A 52 -5.02 15.85 17.57
N PHE A 53 -4.46 16.69 16.70
CA PHE A 53 -4.67 18.14 16.79
C PHE A 53 -6.15 18.52 16.65
N ALA A 54 -6.84 17.96 15.65
CA ALA A 54 -8.25 18.20 15.40
C ALA A 54 -9.14 17.72 16.57
N ALA A 55 -8.79 16.60 17.20
CA ALA A 55 -9.46 16.13 18.41
C ALA A 55 -9.24 17.04 19.61
N ALA A 56 -8.02 17.56 19.78
CA ALA A 56 -7.67 18.46 20.90
C ALA A 56 -8.27 19.88 20.76
N THR A 57 -8.63 20.29 19.55
CA THR A 57 -9.19 21.61 19.23
C THR A 57 -10.68 21.58 18.87
N ASP A 58 -11.39 20.47 19.16
CA ASP A 58 -12.80 20.25 18.82
C ASP A 58 -13.13 20.46 17.31
N ALA A 59 -12.13 20.32 16.44
CA ALA A 59 -12.28 20.51 15.00
C ALA A 59 -12.85 19.29 14.26
N LEU A 60 -13.16 18.19 14.97
CA LEU A 60 -13.75 16.96 14.38
C LEU A 60 -15.26 17.07 14.14
N GLY A 61 -15.91 18.14 14.54
CA GLY A 61 -17.34 18.40 14.35
C GLY A 61 -18.25 17.77 15.40
N ALA A 62 -19.53 17.67 15.11
CA ALA A 62 -20.58 17.31 16.07
C ALA A 62 -20.48 15.89 16.64
N ASN A 63 -19.88 14.96 15.92
CA ASN A 63 -19.63 13.59 16.39
C ASN A 63 -18.15 13.24 16.24
N PRO A 64 -17.27 13.67 17.18
CA PRO A 64 -15.83 13.48 17.07
C PRO A 64 -15.40 12.02 17.09
N ALA A 65 -16.10 11.15 17.81
CA ALA A 65 -15.80 9.72 17.86
C ALA A 65 -15.99 9.06 16.47
N GLU A 66 -17.14 9.27 15.86
CA GLU A 66 -17.42 8.77 14.51
C GLU A 66 -16.45 9.33 13.46
N ALA A 67 -16.17 10.64 13.53
CA ALA A 67 -15.23 11.30 12.63
C ALA A 67 -13.82 10.71 12.74
N LEU A 68 -13.34 10.46 13.95
CA LEU A 68 -12.03 9.86 14.21
C LEU A 68 -11.96 8.41 13.68
N ILE A 69 -12.96 7.59 14.03
CA ILE A 69 -13.02 6.20 13.56
C ILE A 69 -12.97 6.16 12.02
N ARG A 70 -13.80 6.96 11.35
CA ARG A 70 -13.84 7.01 9.88
C ARG A 70 -12.54 7.49 9.28
N ALA A 71 -11.98 8.58 9.78
CA ALA A 71 -10.72 9.12 9.28
C ALA A 71 -9.56 8.12 9.39
N LEU A 72 -9.47 7.36 10.50
CA LEU A 72 -8.47 6.30 10.66
C LEU A 72 -8.67 5.15 9.65
N GLY A 73 -9.92 4.78 9.38
CA GLY A 73 -10.27 3.80 8.34
C GLY A 73 -9.88 4.28 6.93
N ASP A 74 -10.19 5.53 6.59
CA ASP A 74 -9.83 6.15 5.32
C ASP A 74 -8.32 6.22 5.13
N TRP A 75 -7.55 6.55 6.18
CA TRP A 75 -6.09 6.53 6.13
C TRP A 75 -5.52 5.13 6.00
N THR A 76 -6.13 4.12 6.62
CA THR A 76 -5.77 2.71 6.39
C THR A 76 -5.86 2.36 4.91
N LEU A 77 -6.96 2.73 4.25
CA LEU A 77 -7.19 2.45 2.83
C LEU A 77 -6.24 3.24 1.92
N ARG A 78 -5.96 4.51 2.23
CA ARG A 78 -4.97 5.34 1.52
C ARG A 78 -3.56 4.75 1.63
N MET A 79 -3.14 4.31 2.82
CA MET A 79 -1.84 3.64 3.01
C MET A 79 -1.78 2.31 2.26
N LEU A 80 -2.89 1.57 2.19
CA LEU A 80 -2.99 0.35 1.39
C LEU A 80 -2.82 0.63 -0.12
N CYS A 81 -3.45 1.67 -0.64
CA CYS A 81 -3.24 2.13 -2.01
C CYS A 81 -1.77 2.50 -2.26
N LEU A 82 -1.15 3.26 -1.34
CA LEU A 82 0.25 3.69 -1.45
C LEU A 82 1.22 2.48 -1.48
N VAL A 83 1.08 1.52 -0.56
CA VAL A 83 1.95 0.34 -0.55
C VAL A 83 1.78 -0.53 -1.79
N LEU A 84 0.57 -0.62 -2.32
CA LEU A 84 0.30 -1.33 -3.57
C LEU A 84 0.84 -0.56 -4.80
N ALA A 85 0.86 0.76 -4.78
CA ALA A 85 1.42 1.59 -5.84
C ALA A 85 2.95 1.50 -5.96
N VAL A 86 3.68 1.16 -4.89
CA VAL A 86 5.16 1.07 -4.90
C VAL A 86 5.68 0.18 -6.03
N THR A 87 5.03 -0.94 -6.33
CA THR A 87 5.52 -1.87 -7.36
C THR A 87 5.33 -1.34 -8.78
N PRO A 88 4.13 -0.90 -9.21
CA PRO A 88 3.98 -0.28 -10.53
C PRO A 88 4.85 0.96 -10.68
N LEU A 89 4.91 1.84 -9.69
CA LEU A 89 5.77 3.03 -9.73
C LEU A 89 7.24 2.65 -9.92
N ARG A 90 7.75 1.65 -9.19
CA ARG A 90 9.11 1.16 -9.36
C ARG A 90 9.40 0.69 -10.79
N VAL A 91 8.46 -0.04 -11.39
CA VAL A 91 8.63 -0.58 -12.76
C VAL A 91 8.55 0.54 -13.79
N MET A 92 7.55 1.41 -13.69
CA MET A 92 7.33 2.50 -14.65
C MET A 92 8.45 3.54 -14.61
N THR A 93 8.96 3.87 -13.42
CA THR A 93 10.05 4.86 -13.28
C THR A 93 11.45 4.27 -13.44
N GLY A 94 11.58 2.93 -13.43
CA GLY A 94 12.88 2.25 -13.45
C GLY A 94 13.72 2.50 -12.19
N THR A 95 13.08 2.81 -11.04
CA THR A 95 13.78 3.15 -9.78
C THR A 95 13.64 2.04 -8.74
N PRO A 96 14.61 1.12 -8.64
CA PRO A 96 14.57 0.00 -7.69
C PRO A 96 14.56 0.45 -6.22
N GLY A 97 15.07 1.65 -5.93
CA GLY A 97 15.11 2.24 -4.58
C GLY A 97 13.74 2.40 -3.91
N LEU A 98 12.64 2.51 -4.67
CA LEU A 98 11.28 2.58 -4.12
C LEU A 98 10.90 1.34 -3.32
N ALA A 99 11.42 0.17 -3.66
CA ALA A 99 11.10 -1.09 -2.96
C ALA A 99 11.44 -1.05 -1.46
N ARG A 100 12.41 -0.22 -1.05
CA ARG A 100 12.86 -0.10 0.36
C ARG A 100 11.78 0.47 1.29
N PHE A 101 10.80 1.20 0.75
CA PHE A 101 9.71 1.80 1.53
C PHE A 101 8.51 0.87 1.70
N ARG A 102 8.40 -0.18 0.86
CA ARG A 102 7.23 -1.06 0.82
C ARG A 102 6.91 -1.72 2.16
N ARG A 103 7.94 -2.20 2.88
CA ARG A 103 7.74 -2.84 4.20
C ARG A 103 7.27 -1.83 5.25
N MET A 104 7.87 -0.64 5.27
CA MET A 104 7.49 0.44 6.18
C MET A 104 6.05 0.90 5.93
N LEU A 105 5.69 1.19 4.67
CA LEU A 105 4.33 1.57 4.30
C LEU A 105 3.31 0.46 4.62
N GLY A 106 3.68 -0.83 4.43
CA GLY A 106 2.84 -1.96 4.83
C GLY A 106 2.59 -2.01 6.34
N LEU A 107 3.58 -1.67 7.15
CA LEU A 107 3.40 -1.55 8.60
C LEU A 107 2.52 -0.35 8.98
N PHE A 108 2.54 0.75 8.22
CA PHE A 108 1.61 1.87 8.41
C PHE A 108 0.17 1.50 8.07
N VAL A 109 -0.08 0.61 7.10
CA VAL A 109 -1.43 0.06 6.87
C VAL A 109 -1.94 -0.63 8.14
N PHE A 110 -1.13 -1.51 8.73
CA PHE A 110 -1.50 -2.19 9.98
C PHE A 110 -1.65 -1.20 11.14
N PHE A 111 -0.76 -0.23 11.26
CA PHE A 111 -0.79 0.77 12.32
C PHE A 111 -2.11 1.58 12.31
N TYR A 112 -2.51 2.10 11.16
CA TYR A 112 -3.79 2.83 11.04
C TYR A 112 -5.00 1.90 11.21
N ALA A 113 -4.95 0.65 10.73
CA ALA A 113 -5.99 -0.33 10.96
C ALA A 113 -6.15 -0.67 12.46
N ALA A 114 -5.04 -0.82 13.18
CA ALA A 114 -5.06 -1.07 14.62
C ALA A 114 -5.64 0.11 15.40
N LEU A 115 -5.27 1.36 15.03
CA LEU A 115 -5.86 2.56 15.62
C LEU A 115 -7.35 2.68 15.30
N HIS A 116 -7.77 2.34 14.08
CA HIS A 116 -9.17 2.31 13.68
C HIS A 116 -9.98 1.32 14.52
N LEU A 117 -9.47 0.10 14.69
CA LEU A 117 -10.08 -0.92 15.53
C LEU A 117 -10.13 -0.51 17.01
N LEU A 118 -9.04 0.08 17.51
CA LEU A 118 -8.96 0.57 18.89
C LEU A 118 -9.96 1.71 19.13
N ALA A 119 -10.07 2.65 18.19
CA ALA A 119 -11.02 3.76 18.28
C ALA A 119 -12.47 3.24 18.29
N TYR A 120 -12.81 2.26 17.43
CA TYR A 120 -14.10 1.59 17.44
C TYR A 120 -14.36 0.89 18.78
N ALA A 121 -13.40 0.08 19.27
CA ALA A 121 -13.56 -0.65 20.53
C ALA A 121 -13.72 0.29 21.73
N TRP A 122 -13.06 1.43 21.72
CA TRP A 122 -13.09 2.39 22.80
C TRP A 122 -14.34 3.28 22.76
N PHE A 123 -14.56 3.97 21.64
CA PHE A 123 -15.59 5.01 21.56
C PHE A 123 -16.98 4.45 21.27
N ASP A 124 -17.11 3.42 20.45
CA ASP A 124 -18.42 2.84 20.12
C ASP A 124 -18.83 1.74 21.11
N MET A 125 -17.86 0.93 21.58
CA MET A 125 -18.13 -0.28 22.38
C MET A 125 -17.70 -0.16 23.85
N GLY A 126 -17.11 0.97 24.29
CA GLY A 126 -16.67 1.16 25.69
C GLY A 126 -15.68 0.09 26.19
N LEU A 127 -14.95 -0.58 25.28
CA LEU A 127 -14.06 -1.72 25.56
C LEU A 127 -14.77 -2.96 26.11
N ASP A 128 -16.11 -3.04 25.97
CA ASP A 128 -16.85 -4.23 26.38
C ASP A 128 -16.72 -5.34 25.32
N GLY A 129 -15.99 -6.39 25.66
CA GLY A 129 -15.75 -7.52 24.76
C GLY A 129 -17.04 -8.25 24.35
N SER A 130 -18.05 -8.29 25.24
CA SER A 130 -19.33 -8.93 24.95
C SER A 130 -20.14 -8.13 23.94
N GLU A 131 -20.14 -6.80 24.04
CA GLU A 131 -20.78 -5.92 23.07
C GLU A 131 -20.05 -5.95 21.72
N ILE A 132 -18.71 -5.98 21.72
CA ILE A 132 -17.93 -6.14 20.48
C ILE A 132 -18.32 -7.43 19.75
N VAL A 133 -18.35 -8.57 20.44
CA VAL A 133 -18.72 -9.87 19.84
C VAL A 133 -20.13 -9.84 19.29
N ARG A 134 -21.08 -9.30 20.06
CA ARG A 134 -22.47 -9.16 19.64
C ARG A 134 -22.61 -8.27 18.40
N ASP A 135 -21.85 -7.18 18.34
CA ASP A 135 -21.86 -6.22 17.23
C ASP A 135 -21.26 -6.81 15.96
N VAL A 136 -20.14 -7.54 16.07
CA VAL A 136 -19.50 -8.26 14.96
C VAL A 136 -20.46 -9.30 14.33
N ILE A 137 -21.24 -10.01 15.17
CA ILE A 137 -22.23 -11.01 14.68
C ILE A 137 -23.40 -10.32 14.00
N LYS A 138 -23.89 -9.20 14.54
CA LYS A 138 -25.06 -8.48 14.02
C LYS A 138 -24.77 -7.69 12.74
N ARG A 139 -23.55 -7.19 12.57
CA ARG A 139 -23.16 -6.31 11.46
C ARG A 139 -22.11 -6.97 10.57
N PRO A 140 -22.50 -7.62 9.45
CA PRO A 140 -21.57 -8.35 8.59
C PRO A 140 -20.39 -7.51 8.07
N PHE A 141 -20.57 -6.21 7.90
CA PHE A 141 -19.48 -5.34 7.46
C PHE A 141 -18.36 -5.24 8.51
N ILE A 142 -18.69 -5.28 9.82
CA ILE A 142 -17.68 -5.28 10.89
C ILE A 142 -16.91 -6.60 10.87
N LEU A 143 -17.58 -7.73 10.67
CA LEU A 143 -16.93 -9.04 10.52
C LEU A 143 -15.90 -9.03 9.38
N VAL A 144 -16.25 -8.46 8.22
CA VAL A 144 -15.33 -8.34 7.09
C VAL A 144 -14.13 -7.45 7.44
N GLY A 145 -14.34 -6.34 8.14
CA GLY A 145 -13.28 -5.48 8.66
C GLY A 145 -12.35 -6.21 9.64
N MET A 146 -12.94 -7.01 10.56
CA MET A 146 -12.18 -7.83 11.52
C MET A 146 -11.31 -8.88 10.81
N LEU A 147 -11.85 -9.55 9.78
CA LEU A 147 -11.07 -10.50 8.96
C LEU A 147 -9.91 -9.82 8.25
N ALA A 148 -10.12 -8.64 7.66
CA ALA A 148 -9.04 -7.85 7.06
C ALA A 148 -7.98 -7.47 8.10
N GLY A 149 -8.39 -7.02 9.29
CA GLY A 149 -7.51 -6.69 10.41
C GLY A 149 -6.70 -7.89 10.90
N LEU A 150 -7.32 -9.08 10.99
CA LEU A 150 -6.63 -10.31 11.36
C LEU A 150 -5.53 -10.68 10.36
N VAL A 151 -5.83 -10.62 9.06
CA VAL A 151 -4.83 -10.85 8.01
C VAL A 151 -3.71 -9.83 8.10
N LEU A 152 -4.02 -8.54 8.28
CA LEU A 152 -3.02 -7.48 8.47
C LEU A 152 -2.13 -7.74 9.69
N THR A 153 -2.69 -8.24 10.79
CA THR A 153 -1.95 -8.62 12.01
C THR A 153 -0.92 -9.71 11.70
N VAL A 154 -1.31 -10.76 10.96
CA VAL A 154 -0.39 -11.82 10.54
C VAL A 154 0.71 -11.27 9.63
N LEU A 155 0.37 -10.40 8.67
CA LEU A 155 1.35 -9.77 7.79
C LEU A 155 2.32 -8.86 8.56
N ALA A 156 1.84 -8.09 9.53
CA ALA A 156 2.67 -7.25 10.38
C ALA A 156 3.58 -8.09 11.29
N ALA A 157 3.02 -9.11 11.96
CA ALA A 157 3.77 -10.02 12.83
C ALA A 157 4.85 -10.81 12.08
N THR A 158 4.71 -11.02 10.77
CA THR A 158 5.73 -11.68 9.94
C THR A 158 6.64 -10.71 9.20
N SER A 159 6.54 -9.40 9.46
CA SER A 159 7.32 -8.37 8.75
C SER A 159 8.68 -8.07 9.36
N PHE A 160 9.09 -8.67 10.49
CA PHE A 160 10.41 -8.46 11.06
C PHE A 160 11.47 -9.46 10.53
N ASN A 161 12.74 -9.09 10.60
CA ASN A 161 13.82 -9.85 9.97
C ASN A 161 13.96 -11.30 10.46
N ARG A 162 13.66 -11.57 11.75
CA ARG A 162 13.70 -12.92 12.33
C ARG A 162 12.64 -13.82 11.69
N ALA A 163 11.40 -13.31 11.52
CA ALA A 163 10.32 -14.04 10.87
C ALA A 163 10.63 -14.34 9.40
N ILE A 164 11.22 -13.38 8.69
CA ILE A 164 11.63 -13.56 7.28
C ILE A 164 12.69 -14.67 7.16
N ARG A 165 13.67 -14.70 8.08
CA ARG A 165 14.68 -15.77 8.11
C ARG A 165 14.08 -17.14 8.45
N TRP A 166 13.16 -17.17 9.40
CA TRP A 166 12.51 -18.41 9.82
C TRP A 166 11.59 -19.00 8.76
N LEU A 167 10.77 -18.17 8.10
CA LEU A 167 9.84 -18.61 7.04
C LEU A 167 10.57 -18.93 5.72
N GLY A 168 11.72 -18.32 5.49
CA GLY A 168 12.37 -18.28 4.18
C GLY A 168 11.69 -17.32 3.20
N GLY A 169 12.49 -16.79 2.27
CA GLY A 169 12.03 -15.73 1.38
C GLY A 169 10.86 -16.12 0.46
N ALA A 170 10.77 -17.38 0.02
CA ALA A 170 9.70 -17.85 -0.86
C ALA A 170 8.34 -17.88 -0.12
N ARG A 171 8.28 -18.58 1.02
CA ARG A 171 7.06 -18.68 1.84
C ARG A 171 6.61 -17.32 2.35
N TRP A 172 7.56 -16.48 2.77
CA TRP A 172 7.28 -15.12 3.20
C TRP A 172 6.61 -14.31 2.07
N ARG A 173 7.12 -14.37 0.84
CA ARG A 173 6.50 -13.69 -0.32
C ARG A 173 5.10 -14.21 -0.62
N THR A 174 4.89 -15.52 -0.51
CA THR A 174 3.56 -16.13 -0.73
C THR A 174 2.57 -15.65 0.32
N LEU A 175 2.94 -15.69 1.61
CA LEU A 175 2.11 -15.17 2.70
C LEU A 175 1.74 -13.69 2.47
N HIS A 176 2.73 -12.85 2.09
CA HIS A 176 2.49 -11.42 1.88
C HIS A 176 1.66 -11.09 0.63
N ARG A 177 1.32 -12.06 -0.22
CA ARG A 177 0.29 -11.91 -1.26
C ARG A 177 -1.11 -11.78 -0.67
N ALA A 178 -1.34 -12.21 0.58
CA ALA A 178 -2.62 -12.02 1.27
C ALA A 178 -3.01 -10.53 1.40
N VAL A 179 -2.09 -9.58 1.19
CA VAL A 179 -2.42 -8.15 1.05
C VAL A 179 -3.44 -7.88 -0.06
N TYR A 180 -3.53 -8.72 -1.07
CA TYR A 180 -4.55 -8.59 -2.13
C TYR A 180 -5.95 -8.98 -1.64
N ALA A 181 -6.03 -10.01 -0.78
CA ALA A 181 -7.28 -10.33 -0.10
C ALA A 181 -7.69 -9.21 0.86
N VAL A 182 -6.72 -8.62 1.59
CA VAL A 182 -6.98 -7.43 2.42
C VAL A 182 -7.57 -6.30 1.60
N ALA A 183 -7.06 -6.03 0.39
CA ALA A 183 -7.60 -4.98 -0.47
C ALA A 183 -9.07 -5.23 -0.86
N GLY A 184 -9.42 -6.47 -1.21
CA GLY A 184 -10.82 -6.86 -1.50
C GLY A 184 -11.72 -6.73 -0.28
N LEU A 185 -11.28 -7.26 0.88
CA LEU A 185 -12.04 -7.16 2.13
C LEU A 185 -12.22 -5.71 2.59
N ALA A 186 -11.19 -4.87 2.46
CA ALA A 186 -11.24 -3.46 2.85
C ALA A 186 -12.27 -2.68 2.00
N ILE A 187 -12.29 -2.88 0.68
CA ILE A 187 -13.29 -2.25 -0.19
C ILE A 187 -14.69 -2.77 0.11
N LEU A 188 -14.87 -4.06 0.34
CA LEU A 188 -16.17 -4.63 0.70
C LEU A 188 -16.69 -4.08 2.04
N HIS A 189 -15.82 -4.01 3.05
CA HIS A 189 -16.10 -3.38 4.34
C HIS A 189 -16.52 -1.92 4.18
N PHE A 190 -15.75 -1.14 3.39
CA PHE A 190 -16.01 0.26 3.13
C PHE A 190 -17.32 0.48 2.37
N TYR A 191 -17.59 -0.35 1.35
CA TYR A 191 -18.83 -0.31 0.58
C TYR A 191 -20.06 -0.54 1.47
N TRP A 192 -20.06 -1.58 2.28
CA TRP A 192 -21.20 -1.88 3.16
C TRP A 192 -21.39 -0.84 4.26
N MET A 193 -20.30 -0.31 4.82
CA MET A 193 -20.37 0.78 5.79
C MET A 193 -21.00 2.05 5.20
N ARG A 194 -20.75 2.35 3.93
CA ARG A 194 -21.30 3.52 3.23
C ARG A 194 -22.71 3.28 2.68
N ALA A 195 -23.16 2.05 2.53
CA ALA A 195 -24.47 1.70 2.00
C ALA A 195 -25.61 2.34 2.82
N GLY A 196 -25.49 2.36 4.17
CA GLY A 196 -26.47 2.98 5.04
C GLY A 196 -26.64 4.50 4.89
N LYS A 197 -25.65 5.21 4.29
CA LYS A 197 -25.69 6.66 4.06
C LYS A 197 -25.85 7.04 2.57
N ASN A 198 -25.93 6.05 1.69
CA ASN A 198 -26.05 6.21 0.22
C ASN A 198 -24.98 7.15 -0.41
N ASN A 199 -23.76 7.18 0.18
CA ASN A 199 -22.64 8.01 -0.28
C ASN A 199 -21.47 7.13 -0.70
N PHE A 200 -21.39 6.82 -1.97
CA PHE A 200 -20.40 5.89 -2.54
C PHE A 200 -19.25 6.57 -3.26
N ALA A 201 -19.19 7.91 -3.33
CA ALA A 201 -18.18 8.63 -4.13
C ALA A 201 -16.75 8.19 -3.76
N GLU A 202 -16.41 8.19 -2.47
CA GLU A 202 -15.08 7.77 -1.99
C GLU A 202 -14.81 6.28 -2.20
N VAL A 203 -15.87 5.44 -2.13
CA VAL A 203 -15.75 3.98 -2.38
C VAL A 203 -15.37 3.74 -3.83
N TRP A 204 -16.02 4.44 -4.77
CA TRP A 204 -15.69 4.33 -6.20
C TRP A 204 -14.27 4.79 -6.52
N VAL A 205 -13.84 5.90 -5.92
CA VAL A 205 -12.47 6.42 -6.13
C VAL A 205 -11.43 5.38 -5.65
N HIS A 206 -11.53 4.91 -4.41
CA HIS A 206 -10.57 3.93 -3.87
C HIS A 206 -10.69 2.57 -4.57
N GLY A 207 -11.90 2.14 -4.90
CA GLY A 207 -12.16 0.93 -5.68
C GLY A 207 -11.50 0.97 -7.05
N ALA A 208 -11.65 2.08 -7.78
CA ALA A 208 -11.02 2.27 -9.08
C ALA A 208 -9.48 2.27 -8.98
N VAL A 209 -8.91 2.96 -7.98
CA VAL A 209 -7.47 2.97 -7.74
C VAL A 209 -6.95 1.56 -7.46
N LEU A 210 -7.60 0.82 -6.56
CA LEU A 210 -7.20 -0.56 -6.25
C LEU A 210 -7.38 -1.49 -7.45
N ALA A 211 -8.48 -1.37 -8.20
CA ALA A 211 -8.70 -2.15 -9.41
C ALA A 211 -7.61 -1.89 -10.46
N ALA A 212 -7.24 -0.62 -10.67
CA ALA A 212 -6.14 -0.25 -11.57
C ALA A 212 -4.79 -0.83 -11.13
N LEU A 213 -4.46 -0.73 -9.82
CA LEU A 213 -3.21 -1.25 -9.27
C LEU A 213 -3.13 -2.78 -9.35
N LEU A 214 -4.22 -3.48 -9.08
CA LEU A 214 -4.29 -4.94 -9.14
C LEU A 214 -4.33 -5.42 -10.59
N GLY A 215 -5.12 -4.76 -11.46
CA GLY A 215 -5.20 -5.05 -12.89
C GLY A 215 -3.84 -4.88 -13.58
N TRP A 216 -3.11 -3.80 -13.25
CA TRP A 216 -1.76 -3.60 -13.76
C TRP A 216 -0.83 -4.77 -13.38
N ARG A 217 -0.94 -5.29 -12.14
CA ARG A 217 -0.13 -6.44 -11.72
C ARG A 217 -0.49 -7.71 -12.46
N LEU A 218 -1.77 -7.97 -12.68
CA LEU A 218 -2.21 -9.13 -13.44
C LEU A 218 -1.67 -9.08 -14.87
N SER A 219 -1.78 -7.93 -15.55
CA SER A 219 -1.29 -7.75 -16.92
C SER A 219 0.23 -7.94 -17.05
N HIS A 220 1.01 -7.56 -16.01
CA HIS A 220 2.47 -7.70 -16.02
C HIS A 220 2.97 -9.09 -15.60
N HIS A 221 2.14 -9.89 -14.90
CA HIS A 221 2.50 -11.26 -14.54
C HIS A 221 2.27 -12.26 -15.68
N ILE A 222 1.24 -12.05 -16.49
CA ILE A 222 0.88 -12.97 -17.61
C ILE A 222 2.00 -13.07 -18.66
N PRO A 223 2.60 -11.97 -19.16
CA PRO A 223 3.63 -12.06 -20.19
C PRO A 223 4.93 -12.75 -19.73
N GLN A 224 5.26 -12.68 -18.45
CA GLN A 224 6.46 -13.31 -17.92
C GLN A 224 6.32 -14.85 -17.82
N ARG A 225 5.12 -15.34 -17.48
CA ARG A 225 4.83 -16.77 -17.47
C ARG A 225 4.87 -17.35 -18.90
N GLU A 226 4.30 -16.66 -19.85
CA GLU A 226 4.29 -17.09 -21.24
C GLU A 226 5.70 -17.14 -21.86
N LYS A 227 6.57 -16.16 -21.54
CA LYS A 227 7.97 -16.16 -21.93
C LYS A 227 8.75 -17.32 -21.30
N ALA A 228 8.55 -17.59 -20.01
CA ALA A 228 9.20 -18.71 -19.32
C ALA A 228 8.79 -20.08 -19.91
N THR A 229 7.52 -20.24 -20.28
CA THR A 229 7.03 -21.47 -20.93
C THR A 229 7.58 -21.65 -22.35
N ARG A 230 7.72 -20.55 -23.13
CA ARG A 230 8.29 -20.57 -24.48
C ARG A 230 9.81 -20.83 -24.52
N THR A 231 10.54 -20.44 -23.47
CA THR A 231 12.00 -20.64 -23.38
C THR A 231 12.40 -21.98 -22.76
N GLY A 232 11.44 -22.83 -22.39
CA GLY A 232 11.72 -24.18 -21.84
C GLY A 232 12.42 -24.16 -20.46
N VAL A 233 12.57 -22.98 -19.86
CA VAL A 233 13.11 -22.83 -18.50
C VAL A 233 11.97 -23.11 -17.52
N VAL A 234 11.78 -24.40 -17.22
CA VAL A 234 10.95 -24.81 -16.08
C VAL A 234 11.64 -24.25 -14.85
N ALA A 235 11.03 -23.27 -14.21
CA ALA A 235 11.45 -22.87 -12.86
C ALA A 235 11.22 -24.07 -11.95
N VAL A 236 12.30 -24.76 -11.62
CA VAL A 236 12.30 -25.75 -10.53
C VAL A 236 12.07 -24.93 -9.25
N ASP A 237 10.95 -25.17 -8.61
CA ASP A 237 10.54 -24.58 -7.33
C ASP A 237 11.47 -24.98 -6.17
#